data_1be6c9cb71c2fe20d8a765e46cfd3ef5
#
_entry.id   1be6c9cb71c2fe20d8a765e46cfd3ef5
#
_cell.length_a   1.000
_cell.length_b   1.000
_cell.length_c   1.000
_cell.angle_alpha   90.00
_cell.angle_beta   90.00
_cell.angle_gamma   90.00
#
_symmetry.space_group_name_H-M   'P 1'
#
loop_
_entity.id
_entity.type
_entity.pdbx_description
1 polymer ?
#
loop_
_entity_poly.entity_id
_entity_poly.type
_entity_poly.pdbx_seq_one_letter_code
_entity_poly.pdbx_strand_id
1 'polypeptide(L)'
;KYKISKRLFSTVVIIFFTISATFAQNKITMPDYLKKGDTVGILATARKIDLTTLEPAIKLLESWGLHVVIGKTIGKEENQLAGPDWFRATDFQEMLDNPNIKAIWAAKGGYGTVRIVDRIDFTNFKKHPKWIIGFSDMTVMHSHINNMDIATLHAIMAISVKTATP
;
A
#
# COMPACT_ATOMS: atom_id res chain seq x y z
N LYS A 1 -41.82 35.61 -23.23
CA LYS A 1 -40.36 35.39 -23.32
C LYS A 1 -39.72 36.00 -22.08
N TYR A 2 -39.31 35.15 -21.12
CA TYR A 2 -38.59 35.60 -19.92
C TYR A 2 -37.15 36.00 -20.29
N LYS A 3 -36.84 37.30 -20.15
CA LYS A 3 -35.47 37.81 -20.26
C LYS A 3 -34.78 37.64 -18.91
N ILE A 4 -33.96 36.57 -18.74
CA ILE A 4 -33.06 36.43 -17.58
C ILE A 4 -32.06 37.59 -17.64
N SER A 5 -31.98 38.39 -16.58
CA SER A 5 -31.06 39.52 -16.56
C SER A 5 -29.61 38.97 -16.59
N LYS A 6 -28.72 39.65 -17.33
CA LYS A 6 -27.29 39.26 -17.43
C LYS A 6 -26.64 39.12 -16.05
N ARG A 7 -27.06 39.92 -15.06
CA ARG A 7 -26.57 39.84 -13.67
C ARG A 7 -27.00 38.55 -12.98
N LEU A 8 -28.26 38.10 -13.17
CA LEU A 8 -28.75 36.84 -12.58
C LEU A 8 -28.02 35.63 -13.19
N PHE A 9 -27.80 35.64 -14.50
CA PHE A 9 -27.05 34.59 -15.19
C PHE A 9 -25.60 34.52 -14.70
N SER A 10 -24.92 35.68 -14.57
CA SER A 10 -23.54 35.74 -14.04
C SER A 10 -23.45 35.23 -12.61
N THR A 11 -24.40 35.58 -11.74
CA THR A 11 -24.43 35.13 -10.35
C THR A 11 -24.64 33.61 -10.24
N VAL A 12 -25.55 33.04 -11.04
CA VAL A 12 -25.80 31.59 -11.09
C VAL A 12 -24.56 30.83 -11.57
N VAL A 13 -23.85 31.32 -12.60
CA VAL A 13 -22.63 30.72 -13.12
C VAL A 13 -21.50 30.75 -12.07
N ILE A 14 -21.33 31.85 -11.34
CA ILE A 14 -20.33 31.96 -10.27
C ILE A 14 -20.64 31.00 -9.13
N ILE A 15 -21.90 30.87 -8.70
CA ILE A 15 -22.33 29.93 -7.67
C ILE A 15 -22.06 28.48 -8.11
N PHE A 16 -22.36 28.16 -9.37
CA PHE A 16 -22.08 26.80 -9.90
C PHE A 16 -20.57 26.47 -9.92
N PHE A 17 -19.74 27.45 -10.28
CA PHE A 17 -18.27 27.28 -10.30
C PHE A 17 -17.68 27.14 -8.89
N THR A 18 -18.20 27.86 -7.90
CA THR A 18 -17.74 27.75 -6.50
C THR A 18 -18.15 26.43 -5.85
N ILE A 19 -19.35 25.91 -6.16
CA ILE A 19 -19.80 24.60 -5.68
C ILE A 19 -18.95 23.48 -6.28
N SER A 20 -18.60 23.55 -7.57
CA SER A 20 -17.74 22.55 -8.22
C SER A 20 -16.32 22.51 -7.65
N ALA A 21 -15.78 23.63 -7.19
CA ALA A 21 -14.44 23.70 -6.60
C ALA A 21 -14.37 23.08 -5.18
N THR A 22 -15.49 23.04 -4.45
CA THR A 22 -15.52 22.48 -3.08
C THR A 22 -15.56 20.94 -3.06
N PHE A 23 -15.89 20.27 -4.15
CA PHE A 23 -15.93 18.81 -4.25
C PHE A 23 -14.59 18.18 -4.68
N ALA A 24 -13.56 18.97 -4.98
CA ALA A 24 -12.31 18.50 -5.58
C ALA A 24 -11.16 18.23 -4.59
N GLN A 25 -11.38 18.30 -3.29
CA GLN A 25 -10.33 18.05 -2.30
C GLN A 25 -10.65 16.87 -1.38
N ASN A 26 -10.60 15.65 -1.93
CA ASN A 26 -10.36 14.50 -1.06
C ASN A 26 -8.91 14.61 -0.55
N LYS A 27 -8.75 14.93 0.72
CA LYS A 27 -7.44 15.00 1.36
C LYS A 27 -6.94 13.58 1.56
N ILE A 28 -6.00 13.14 0.71
CA ILE A 28 -5.35 11.85 0.88
C ILE A 28 -4.62 11.82 2.23
N THR A 29 -4.92 10.81 3.03
CA THR A 29 -4.23 10.54 4.29
C THR A 29 -2.85 9.95 4.01
N MET A 30 -1.81 10.62 4.48
CA MET A 30 -0.43 10.14 4.39
C MET A 30 -0.08 9.39 5.66
N PRO A 31 0.41 8.13 5.59
CA PRO A 31 1.03 7.50 6.75
C PRO A 31 2.24 8.28 7.25
N ASP A 32 2.56 8.15 8.54
CA ASP A 32 3.73 8.79 9.13
C ASP A 32 5.03 8.34 8.46
N TYR A 33 6.00 9.26 8.33
CA TYR A 33 7.33 8.90 7.84
C TYR A 33 8.05 7.97 8.80
N LEU A 34 8.79 7.00 8.23
CA LEU A 34 9.63 6.10 9.02
C LEU A 34 10.75 6.85 9.74
N LYS A 35 11.03 6.43 10.96
CA LYS A 35 12.10 6.94 11.83
C LYS A 35 13.01 5.80 12.24
N LYS A 36 14.25 6.09 12.64
CA LYS A 36 15.15 5.08 13.23
C LYS A 36 14.45 4.39 14.40
N GLY A 37 14.54 3.07 14.45
CA GLY A 37 13.86 2.21 15.42
C GLY A 37 12.47 1.73 14.98
N ASP A 38 11.88 2.27 13.90
CA ASP A 38 10.64 1.76 13.35
C ASP A 38 10.82 0.38 12.71
N THR A 39 9.73 -0.38 12.66
CA THR A 39 9.73 -1.74 12.12
C THR A 39 9.06 -1.78 10.73
N VAL A 40 9.72 -2.44 9.79
CA VAL A 40 9.21 -2.75 8.45
C VAL A 40 8.93 -4.25 8.36
N GLY A 41 7.72 -4.62 7.96
CA GLY A 41 7.36 -6.00 7.64
C GLY A 41 7.69 -6.32 6.18
N ILE A 42 8.30 -7.46 5.90
CA ILE A 42 8.50 -7.97 4.54
C ILE A 42 7.74 -9.28 4.39
N LEU A 43 6.83 -9.38 3.43
CA LEU A 43 6.03 -10.56 3.16
C LEU A 43 5.76 -10.77 1.65
N ALA A 44 5.28 -11.94 1.28
CA ALA A 44 4.94 -12.28 -0.10
C ALA A 44 3.41 -12.42 -0.27
N THR A 45 2.81 -11.50 -1.01
CA THR A 45 1.37 -11.54 -1.34
C THR A 45 1.05 -12.46 -2.53
N ALA A 46 2.06 -12.83 -3.31
CA ALA A 46 1.92 -13.58 -4.56
C ALA A 46 2.91 -14.74 -4.66
N ARG A 47 3.96 -14.59 -5.47
CA ARG A 47 4.90 -15.68 -5.74
C ARG A 47 5.82 -15.99 -4.57
N LYS A 48 6.19 -17.29 -4.47
CA LYS A 48 7.19 -17.78 -3.51
C LYS A 48 8.54 -17.07 -3.67
N ILE A 49 9.24 -16.92 -2.57
CA ILE A 49 10.58 -16.33 -2.49
C ILE A 49 11.30 -16.85 -1.25
N ASP A 50 12.59 -17.10 -1.38
CA ASP A 50 13.43 -17.55 -0.28
C ASP A 50 14.01 -16.37 0.50
N LEU A 51 14.21 -16.57 1.80
CA LEU A 51 14.75 -15.56 2.70
C LEU A 51 16.12 -15.03 2.24
N THR A 52 16.99 -15.92 1.76
CA THR A 52 18.34 -15.56 1.28
C THR A 52 18.30 -14.51 0.15
N THR A 53 17.26 -14.53 -0.68
CA THR A 53 17.07 -13.54 -1.75
C THR A 53 16.77 -12.15 -1.20
N LEU A 54 16.25 -12.05 0.02
CA LEU A 54 15.86 -10.79 0.67
C LEU A 54 16.96 -10.16 1.52
N GLU A 55 18.09 -10.87 1.76
CA GLU A 55 19.18 -10.37 2.58
C GLU A 55 19.68 -8.97 2.19
N PRO A 56 19.82 -8.61 0.89
CA PRO A 56 20.22 -7.26 0.53
C PRO A 56 19.22 -6.19 0.98
N ALA A 57 17.92 -6.49 0.89
CA ALA A 57 16.87 -5.57 1.33
C ALA A 57 16.82 -5.43 2.86
N ILE A 58 17.01 -6.54 3.58
CA ILE A 58 17.08 -6.55 5.03
C ILE A 58 18.27 -5.69 5.50
N LYS A 59 19.45 -5.94 4.98
CA LYS A 59 20.68 -5.17 5.30
C LYS A 59 20.52 -3.68 4.99
N LEU A 60 19.83 -3.34 3.89
CA LEU A 60 19.55 -1.95 3.54
C LEU A 60 18.67 -1.27 4.60
N LEU A 61 17.56 -1.89 5.00
CA LEU A 61 16.68 -1.36 6.03
C LEU A 61 17.39 -1.22 7.38
N GLU A 62 18.17 -2.23 7.77
CA GLU A 62 18.97 -2.22 9.00
C GLU A 62 20.04 -1.11 8.98
N SER A 63 20.66 -0.85 7.81
CA SER A 63 21.62 0.25 7.64
C SER A 63 20.98 1.64 7.84
N TRP A 64 19.69 1.75 7.62
CA TRP A 64 18.91 2.96 7.91
C TRP A 64 18.45 3.04 9.38
N GLY A 65 18.80 2.03 10.20
CA GLY A 65 18.42 1.92 11.61
C GLY A 65 16.98 1.46 11.81
N LEU A 66 16.40 0.76 10.84
CA LEU A 66 15.07 0.16 10.93
C LEU A 66 15.16 -1.29 11.40
N HIS A 67 14.11 -1.78 12.06
CA HIS A 67 13.94 -3.20 12.38
C HIS A 67 13.16 -3.90 11.27
N VAL A 68 13.47 -5.18 11.03
CA VAL A 68 12.79 -5.96 10.00
C VAL A 68 12.06 -7.14 10.63
N VAL A 69 10.79 -7.32 10.26
CA VAL A 69 9.98 -8.50 10.57
C VAL A 69 9.70 -9.25 9.28
N ILE A 70 10.05 -10.53 9.26
CA ILE A 70 9.82 -11.39 8.09
C ILE A 70 8.48 -12.11 8.25
N GLY A 71 7.66 -12.00 7.22
CA GLY A 71 6.35 -12.65 7.16
C GLY A 71 6.45 -14.16 7.06
N LYS A 72 5.41 -14.82 7.53
CA LYS A 72 5.30 -16.29 7.53
C LYS A 72 5.26 -16.87 6.12
N THR A 73 4.90 -16.05 5.12
CA THR A 73 4.85 -16.41 3.70
C THR A 73 6.22 -16.55 3.05
N ILE A 74 7.28 -15.97 3.65
CA ILE A 74 8.65 -16.11 3.14
C ILE A 74 9.14 -17.55 3.37
N GLY A 75 9.68 -18.17 2.31
CA GLY A 75 10.11 -19.56 2.31
C GLY A 75 8.95 -20.58 2.21
N LYS A 76 7.71 -20.12 2.06
CA LYS A 76 6.56 -21.00 1.82
C LYS A 76 6.30 -21.19 0.33
N GLU A 77 5.79 -22.38 0.01
CA GLU A 77 5.52 -22.78 -1.36
C GLU A 77 4.23 -23.58 -1.45
N GLU A 78 3.37 -23.16 -2.37
CA GLU A 78 2.27 -23.92 -2.91
C GLU A 78 2.22 -23.65 -4.42
N ASN A 79 2.73 -24.59 -5.20
CA ASN A 79 2.99 -24.41 -6.62
C ASN A 79 3.92 -23.20 -6.86
N GLN A 80 3.41 -22.14 -7.51
CA GLN A 80 4.19 -20.92 -7.75
C GLN A 80 4.02 -19.85 -6.66
N LEU A 81 3.08 -20.05 -5.73
CA LEU A 81 2.67 -19.07 -4.72
C LEU A 81 3.39 -19.29 -3.38
N ALA A 82 3.44 -18.24 -2.59
CA ALA A 82 3.99 -18.25 -1.22
C ALA A 82 2.98 -18.82 -0.21
N GLY A 83 2.39 -19.97 -0.54
CA GLY A 83 1.34 -20.62 0.21
C GLY A 83 -0.07 -20.32 -0.33
N PRO A 84 -1.10 -20.96 0.23
CA PRO A 84 -2.49 -20.81 -0.17
C PRO A 84 -3.02 -19.40 0.06
N ASP A 85 -4.11 -19.03 -0.61
CA ASP A 85 -4.68 -17.66 -0.55
C ASP A 85 -5.01 -17.24 0.88
N TRP A 86 -5.64 -18.12 1.66
CA TRP A 86 -5.98 -17.84 3.06
C TRP A 86 -4.73 -17.55 3.90
N PHE A 87 -3.64 -18.28 3.69
CA PHE A 87 -2.39 -18.14 4.45
C PHE A 87 -1.72 -16.80 4.14
N ARG A 88 -1.64 -16.41 2.84
CA ARG A 88 -1.10 -15.13 2.42
C ARG A 88 -1.94 -13.95 2.91
N ALA A 89 -3.27 -14.10 2.88
CA ALA A 89 -4.19 -13.11 3.43
C ALA A 89 -4.00 -12.95 4.94
N THR A 90 -3.89 -14.05 5.69
CA THR A 90 -3.68 -14.02 7.15
C THR A 90 -2.35 -13.36 7.51
N ASP A 91 -1.26 -13.71 6.82
CA ASP A 91 0.06 -13.11 7.07
C ASP A 91 0.05 -11.60 6.80
N PHE A 92 -0.62 -11.17 5.72
CA PHE A 92 -0.79 -9.75 5.43
C PHE A 92 -1.65 -9.06 6.50
N GLN A 93 -2.76 -9.66 6.91
CA GLN A 93 -3.65 -9.12 7.94
C GLN A 93 -2.94 -8.96 9.29
N GLU A 94 -2.20 -9.97 9.72
CA GLU A 94 -1.42 -9.92 10.98
C GLU A 94 -0.43 -8.75 10.98
N MET A 95 0.27 -8.53 9.85
CA MET A 95 1.17 -7.37 9.73
C MET A 95 0.41 -6.04 9.64
N LEU A 96 -0.74 -6.05 8.97
CA LEU A 96 -1.57 -4.86 8.82
C LEU A 96 -2.10 -4.40 10.18
N ASP A 97 -2.50 -5.33 11.04
CA ASP A 97 -3.06 -5.04 12.36
C ASP A 97 -1.99 -4.81 13.44
N ASN A 98 -0.74 -5.23 13.21
CA ASN A 98 0.32 -5.06 14.20
C ASN A 98 0.72 -3.58 14.34
N PRO A 99 0.49 -2.93 15.50
CA PRO A 99 0.76 -1.51 15.69
C PRO A 99 2.26 -1.15 15.68
N ASN A 100 3.13 -2.15 15.89
CA ASN A 100 4.57 -1.96 15.87
C ASN A 100 5.14 -1.91 14.46
N ILE A 101 4.45 -2.47 13.45
CA ILE A 101 4.86 -2.39 12.05
C ILE A 101 4.38 -1.07 11.46
N LYS A 102 5.32 -0.26 10.94
CA LYS A 102 5.04 1.07 10.35
C LYS A 102 5.00 1.05 8.82
N ALA A 103 5.57 0.02 8.21
CA ALA A 103 5.49 -0.21 6.77
C ALA A 103 5.42 -1.70 6.46
N ILE A 104 4.73 -2.06 5.38
CA ILE A 104 4.73 -3.41 4.81
C ILE A 104 5.32 -3.30 3.41
N TRP A 105 6.43 -4.00 3.18
CA TRP A 105 7.13 -4.03 1.91
C TRP A 105 6.94 -5.38 1.24
N ALA A 106 6.37 -5.38 0.05
CA ALA A 106 6.20 -6.61 -0.71
C ALA A 106 7.55 -7.20 -1.12
N ALA A 107 7.73 -8.47 -0.82
CA ALA A 107 8.96 -9.19 -1.14
C ALA A 107 9.12 -9.39 -2.65
N LYS A 108 8.03 -9.84 -3.32
CA LYS A 108 8.00 -10.19 -4.75
C LYS A 108 6.57 -10.11 -5.27
N GLY A 109 6.44 -9.73 -6.54
CA GLY A 109 5.18 -9.73 -7.26
C GLY A 109 4.90 -11.02 -8.01
N GLY A 110 4.25 -10.86 -9.15
CA GLY A 110 3.81 -11.93 -10.03
C GLY A 110 2.30 -11.87 -10.19
N TYR A 111 1.59 -12.94 -9.89
CA TYR A 111 0.13 -12.98 -9.86
C TYR A 111 -0.30 -13.64 -8.55
N GLY A 112 -1.16 -12.98 -7.78
CA GLY A 112 -1.65 -13.55 -6.53
C GLY A 112 -2.26 -12.54 -5.55
N THR A 113 -1.87 -11.29 -5.58
CA THR A 113 -2.41 -10.25 -4.68
C THR A 113 -3.91 -10.04 -4.92
N VAL A 114 -4.37 -10.07 -6.16
CA VAL A 114 -5.80 -9.96 -6.51
C VAL A 114 -6.66 -11.06 -5.87
N ARG A 115 -6.10 -12.23 -5.56
CA ARG A 115 -6.82 -13.36 -4.95
C ARG A 115 -7.03 -13.19 -3.45
N ILE A 116 -6.31 -12.27 -2.84
CA ILE A 116 -6.34 -12.06 -1.38
C ILE A 116 -6.89 -10.71 -0.96
N VAL A 117 -6.94 -9.71 -1.84
CA VAL A 117 -7.32 -8.34 -1.47
C VAL A 117 -8.71 -8.27 -0.82
N ASP A 118 -9.68 -9.00 -1.34
CA ASP A 118 -11.05 -9.03 -0.81
C ASP A 118 -11.19 -9.82 0.53
N ARG A 119 -10.11 -10.46 0.97
CA ARG A 119 -10.05 -11.22 2.24
C ARG A 119 -9.43 -10.40 3.37
N ILE A 120 -8.96 -9.19 3.07
CA ILE A 120 -8.29 -8.31 4.04
C ILE A 120 -9.33 -7.35 4.65
N ASP A 121 -9.34 -7.27 5.96
CA ASP A 121 -10.09 -6.24 6.68
C ASP A 121 -9.22 -4.99 6.89
N PHE A 122 -9.61 -3.90 6.24
CA PHE A 122 -8.93 -2.61 6.33
C PHE A 122 -9.51 -1.68 7.41
N THR A 123 -10.44 -2.15 8.24
CA THR A 123 -11.13 -1.32 9.22
C THR A 123 -10.15 -0.66 10.21
N ASN A 124 -9.21 -1.43 10.73
CA ASN A 124 -8.18 -0.93 11.65
C ASN A 124 -7.12 -0.10 10.90
N PHE A 125 -6.73 -0.54 9.71
CA PHE A 125 -5.77 0.18 8.86
C PHE A 125 -6.23 1.61 8.52
N LYS A 126 -7.53 1.83 8.26
CA LYS A 126 -8.09 3.17 8.02
C LYS A 126 -7.88 4.13 9.19
N LYS A 127 -7.87 3.62 10.41
CA LYS A 127 -7.66 4.42 11.62
C LYS A 127 -6.17 4.66 11.89
N HIS A 128 -5.33 3.71 11.52
CA HIS A 128 -3.89 3.69 11.79
C HIS A 128 -3.12 3.30 10.52
N PRO A 129 -3.12 4.17 9.50
CA PRO A 129 -2.50 3.84 8.21
C PRO A 129 -1.00 3.68 8.35
N LYS A 130 -0.45 2.76 7.58
CA LYS A 130 0.99 2.50 7.44
C LYS A 130 1.35 2.39 5.98
N TRP A 131 2.63 2.56 5.65
CA TRP A 131 3.08 2.46 4.27
C TRP A 131 2.92 1.04 3.72
N ILE A 132 2.27 0.92 2.58
CA ILE A 132 2.24 -0.29 1.77
C ILE A 132 3.11 -0.04 0.56
N ILE A 133 4.17 -0.85 0.38
CA ILE A 133 5.25 -0.58 -0.57
C ILE A 133 5.37 -1.75 -1.55
N GLY A 134 5.45 -1.44 -2.85
CA GLY A 134 5.63 -2.41 -3.91
C GLY A 134 5.21 -1.87 -5.27
N PHE A 135 5.24 -2.70 -6.31
CA PHE A 135 4.79 -2.37 -7.66
C PHE A 135 4.22 -3.61 -8.37
N SER A 136 3.91 -3.51 -9.66
CA SER A 136 3.42 -4.63 -10.48
C SER A 136 2.15 -5.26 -9.87
N ASP A 137 2.19 -6.51 -9.40
CA ASP A 137 1.06 -7.21 -8.77
C ASP A 137 0.49 -6.47 -7.55
N MET A 138 1.33 -5.70 -6.83
CA MET A 138 0.89 -4.86 -5.71
C MET A 138 -0.01 -3.69 -6.12
N THR A 139 -0.10 -3.36 -7.40
CA THR A 139 -1.00 -2.30 -7.90
C THR A 139 -2.45 -2.56 -7.53
N VAL A 140 -2.86 -3.83 -7.43
CA VAL A 140 -4.19 -4.21 -6.93
C VAL A 140 -4.41 -3.67 -5.51
N MET A 141 -3.43 -3.87 -4.62
CA MET A 141 -3.48 -3.39 -3.24
C MET A 141 -3.45 -1.86 -3.18
N HIS A 142 -2.58 -1.23 -3.99
CA HIS A 142 -2.51 0.23 -4.08
C HIS A 142 -3.85 0.84 -4.53
N SER A 143 -4.46 0.30 -5.58
CA SER A 143 -5.76 0.76 -6.08
C SER A 143 -6.86 0.61 -5.01
N HIS A 144 -6.89 -0.53 -4.31
CA HIS A 144 -7.87 -0.78 -3.26
C HIS A 144 -7.73 0.21 -2.08
N ILE A 145 -6.49 0.44 -1.62
CA ILE A 145 -6.20 1.36 -0.51
C ILE A 145 -6.41 2.82 -0.93
N ASN A 146 -6.07 3.18 -2.17
CA ASN A 146 -6.24 4.54 -2.67
C ASN A 146 -7.72 4.95 -2.74
N ASN A 147 -8.62 4.00 -3.02
CA ASN A 147 -10.07 4.22 -2.94
C ASN A 147 -10.58 4.52 -1.50
N MET A 148 -9.72 4.37 -0.50
CA MET A 148 -9.98 4.74 0.89
C MET A 148 -9.36 6.10 1.26
N ASP A 149 -8.87 6.86 0.27
CA ASP A 149 -8.16 8.12 0.45
C ASP A 149 -6.87 7.99 1.30
N ILE A 150 -6.17 6.85 1.21
CA ILE A 150 -4.91 6.60 1.91
C ILE A 150 -3.79 6.42 0.88
N ALA A 151 -2.67 7.13 1.11
CA ALA A 151 -1.48 7.03 0.26
C ALA A 151 -0.74 5.70 0.44
N THR A 152 -0.19 5.20 -0.64
CA THR A 152 0.71 4.04 -0.68
C THR A 152 1.95 4.37 -1.50
N LEU A 153 2.99 3.57 -1.44
CA LEU A 153 4.24 3.82 -2.14
C LEU A 153 4.43 2.81 -3.28
N HIS A 154 4.18 3.26 -4.52
CA HIS A 154 4.50 2.48 -5.71
C HIS A 154 6.01 2.56 -5.98
N ALA A 155 6.76 1.57 -5.49
CA ALA A 155 8.22 1.53 -5.53
C ALA A 155 8.73 0.09 -5.71
N ILE A 156 10.03 -0.09 -5.87
CA ILE A 156 10.66 -1.41 -6.04
C ILE A 156 10.29 -2.35 -4.90
N MET A 157 10.18 -3.64 -5.20
CA MET A 157 10.00 -4.70 -4.20
C MET A 157 11.34 -5.10 -3.57
N ALA A 158 11.28 -5.74 -2.42
CA ALA A 158 12.50 -6.13 -1.68
C ALA A 158 13.46 -6.99 -2.50
N ILE A 159 12.96 -7.89 -3.34
CA ILE A 159 13.78 -8.71 -4.27
C ILE A 159 14.61 -7.85 -5.24
N SER A 160 14.15 -6.67 -5.58
CA SER A 160 14.79 -5.82 -6.61
C SER A 160 15.98 -5.03 -6.07
N VAL A 161 16.19 -4.97 -4.76
CA VAL A 161 17.30 -4.22 -4.14
C VAL A 161 18.67 -4.70 -4.63
N LYS A 162 18.85 -6.00 -4.84
CA LYS A 162 20.10 -6.57 -5.36
C LYS A 162 20.48 -6.07 -6.76
N THR A 163 19.50 -5.72 -7.57
CA THR A 163 19.65 -5.32 -8.97
C THR A 163 19.42 -3.83 -9.21
N ALA A 164 18.97 -3.10 -8.17
CA ALA A 164 18.81 -1.67 -8.26
C ALA A 164 20.20 -1.01 -8.35
N THR A 165 20.43 -0.25 -9.41
CA THR A 165 21.58 0.66 -9.48
C THR A 165 21.34 1.85 -8.55
N PRO A 166 22.36 2.36 -7.88
CA PRO A 166 22.27 3.56 -7.07
C PRO A 166 21.80 4.76 -7.89
#